data_3fce78fd9ae6b6c782464d7324a4b8f4
#
_entry.id   3fce78fd9ae6b6c782464d7324a4b8f4
#
_cell.length_a   1.000
_cell.length_b   1.000
_cell.length_c   1.000
_cell.angle_alpha   90.00
_cell.angle_beta   90.00
_cell.angle_gamma   90.00
#
_symmetry.space_group_name_H-M   'P 1'
#
loop_
_entity.id
_entity.type
_entity.pdbx_description
1 polymer ?
#
loop_
_entity_poly.entity_id
_entity_poly.type
_entity_poly.pdbx_seq_one_letter_code
_entity_poly.pdbx_strand_id
1 'polypeptide(L)'
;MDKKTALSSIEALLSKIPGLRDLSEGDPLYRRWRDETEAVTLGIFGEQNALYIELHKYLFPRYVPPIGWNESNIDYKKQYQRGLDIFESRLEAMKKNVEMWPGDVSVKDNAVERVITILSRFHRFAKQLNHRHDNREAFVIKDEYDVQDLVHALLKLHFDDVRAEDPAPICAGASSRIDFVLKEESIVVEIKKTRKTLKDREIGNELITDIKRYKSHNNCKVLIFFIYDPDGYISNPTGLIKDLESQSDDIKIYVVITPQ
;
A
#
# COMPACT_ATOMS: atom_id res chain seq x y z
N MET A 1 -3.42 1.27 13.48
CA MET A 1 -2.72 2.57 13.34
C MET A 1 -1.67 2.39 12.25
N ASP A 2 -1.51 3.37 11.34
CA ASP A 2 -0.48 3.32 10.29
C ASP A 2 0.91 3.61 10.85
N LYS A 3 1.96 3.19 10.11
CA LYS A 3 3.37 3.30 10.54
C LYS A 3 3.78 4.74 10.83
N LYS A 4 3.39 5.68 9.98
CA LYS A 4 3.75 7.10 10.11
C LYS A 4 3.16 7.71 11.38
N THR A 5 1.88 7.45 11.63
CA THR A 5 1.18 7.91 12.84
C THR A 5 1.76 7.28 14.09
N ALA A 6 2.07 5.97 14.06
CA ALA A 6 2.70 5.28 15.18
C ALA A 6 4.08 5.87 15.52
N LEU A 7 4.95 6.08 14.51
CA LEU A 7 6.27 6.69 14.70
C LEU A 7 6.15 8.10 15.30
N SER A 8 5.32 8.95 14.68
CA SER A 8 5.12 10.32 15.15
C SER A 8 4.60 10.39 16.59
N SER A 9 3.72 9.47 16.97
CA SER A 9 3.19 9.39 18.34
C SER A 9 4.27 8.99 19.36
N ILE A 10 5.10 7.99 19.05
CA ILE A 10 6.20 7.57 19.93
C ILE A 10 7.27 8.68 20.03
N GLU A 11 7.60 9.34 18.94
CA GLU A 11 8.55 10.46 18.93
C GLU A 11 8.07 11.63 19.78
N ALA A 12 6.76 11.93 19.74
CA ALA A 12 6.16 12.94 20.59
C ALA A 12 6.27 12.60 22.10
N LEU A 13 6.15 11.33 22.47
CA LEU A 13 6.35 10.89 23.85
C LEU A 13 7.81 11.02 24.27
N LEU A 14 8.74 10.57 23.44
CA LEU A 14 10.19 10.67 23.68
C LEU A 14 10.65 12.11 23.86
N SER A 15 10.15 13.02 23.02
CA SER A 15 10.52 14.44 23.06
C SER A 15 10.14 15.16 24.35
N LYS A 16 9.18 14.62 25.12
CA LYS A 16 8.74 15.19 26.40
C LYS A 16 9.64 14.77 27.57
N ILE A 17 10.35 13.63 27.48
CA ILE A 17 11.15 13.07 28.58
C ILE A 17 12.18 14.04 29.17
N PRO A 18 12.96 14.80 28.36
CA PRO A 18 13.92 15.75 28.93
C PRO A 18 13.27 16.78 29.89
N GLY A 19 12.08 17.28 29.56
CA GLY A 19 11.33 18.22 30.40
C GLY A 19 10.74 17.60 31.69
N LEU A 20 10.69 16.25 31.77
CA LEU A 20 10.19 15.57 32.97
C LEU A 20 11.29 15.27 33.98
N ARG A 21 12.57 15.33 33.61
CA ARG A 21 13.70 14.89 34.46
C ARG A 21 13.86 15.69 35.77
N ASP A 22 13.38 16.92 35.80
CA ASP A 22 13.43 17.78 36.98
C ASP A 22 12.15 17.75 37.83
N LEU A 23 11.16 16.94 37.42
CA LEU A 23 9.90 16.75 38.13
C LEU A 23 9.97 15.60 39.14
N SER A 24 8.81 15.20 39.67
CA SER A 24 8.63 14.02 40.54
C SER A 24 7.43 13.19 40.05
N GLU A 25 7.31 11.96 40.55
CA GLU A 25 6.16 11.09 40.25
C GLU A 25 4.80 11.71 40.62
N GLY A 26 4.80 12.61 41.61
CA GLY A 26 3.60 13.32 42.07
C GLY A 26 3.18 14.46 41.15
N ASP A 27 4.06 14.89 40.23
CA ASP A 27 3.80 16.04 39.37
C ASP A 27 2.67 15.76 38.36
N PRO A 28 1.71 16.67 38.18
CA PRO A 28 0.61 16.50 37.24
C PRO A 28 1.07 16.33 35.76
N LEU A 29 2.19 16.95 35.37
CA LEU A 29 2.73 16.82 34.02
C LEU A 29 3.28 15.41 33.76
N TYR A 30 4.00 14.85 34.76
CA TYR A 30 4.47 13.46 34.67
C TYR A 30 3.30 12.47 34.61
N ARG A 31 2.28 12.63 35.48
CA ARG A 31 1.11 11.76 35.47
C ARG A 31 0.38 11.78 34.13
N ARG A 32 0.16 12.96 33.56
CA ARG A 32 -0.47 13.11 32.24
C ARG A 32 0.36 12.44 31.15
N TRP A 33 1.67 12.63 31.14
CA TRP A 33 2.57 12.01 30.18
C TRP A 33 2.55 10.46 30.30
N ARG A 34 2.51 9.95 31.51
CA ARG A 34 2.41 8.52 31.79
C ARG A 34 1.11 7.93 31.22
N ASP A 35 -0.01 8.56 31.50
CA ASP A 35 -1.32 8.11 31.04
C ASP A 35 -1.44 8.21 29.51
N GLU A 36 -0.86 9.24 28.90
CA GLU A 36 -0.72 9.39 27.44
C GLU A 36 0.16 8.28 26.84
N THR A 37 1.27 7.95 27.52
CA THR A 37 2.18 6.87 27.09
C THR A 37 1.47 5.53 27.07
N GLU A 38 0.67 5.24 28.09
CA GLU A 38 -0.14 4.03 28.15
C GLU A 38 -1.15 3.99 27.01
N ALA A 39 -1.94 5.03 26.83
CA ALA A 39 -2.97 5.09 25.79
C ALA A 39 -2.38 4.94 24.38
N VAL A 40 -1.27 5.62 24.09
CA VAL A 40 -0.61 5.57 22.79
C VAL A 40 -0.02 4.18 22.53
N THR A 41 0.72 3.63 23.49
CA THR A 41 1.37 2.31 23.32
C THR A 41 0.37 1.17 23.26
N LEU A 42 -0.72 1.26 24.01
CA LEU A 42 -1.86 0.34 23.91
C LEU A 42 -2.51 0.41 22.54
N GLY A 43 -2.75 1.61 22.02
CA GLY A 43 -3.34 1.83 20.70
C GLY A 43 -2.46 1.34 19.54
N ILE A 44 -1.13 1.36 19.71
CA ILE A 44 -0.17 0.90 18.70
C ILE A 44 0.00 -0.62 18.73
N PHE A 45 0.19 -1.20 19.90
CA PHE A 45 0.64 -2.58 20.05
C PHE A 45 -0.46 -3.54 20.54
N GLY A 46 -1.50 -3.03 21.19
CA GLY A 46 -2.55 -3.86 21.83
C GLY A 46 -2.08 -4.49 23.14
N GLU A 47 -3.04 -4.94 23.95
CA GLU A 47 -2.82 -5.46 25.33
C GLU A 47 -1.96 -6.73 25.38
N GLN A 48 -1.97 -7.55 24.34
CA GLN A 48 -1.27 -8.84 24.31
C GLN A 48 0.16 -8.77 23.78
N ASN A 49 0.61 -7.60 23.36
CA ASN A 49 1.95 -7.42 22.81
C ASN A 49 3.00 -7.39 23.93
N ALA A 50 4.08 -8.15 23.76
CA ALA A 50 5.15 -8.25 24.75
C ALA A 50 5.80 -6.90 25.10
N LEU A 51 5.97 -6.01 24.10
CA LEU A 51 6.54 -4.66 24.32
C LEU A 51 5.62 -3.81 25.20
N TYR A 52 4.30 -3.86 24.92
CA TYR A 52 3.32 -3.16 25.74
C TYR A 52 3.28 -3.70 27.16
N ILE A 53 3.21 -5.03 27.36
CA ILE A 53 3.18 -5.69 28.67
C ILE A 53 4.41 -5.29 29.49
N GLU A 54 5.59 -5.29 28.90
CA GLU A 54 6.83 -4.91 29.58
C GLU A 54 6.83 -3.43 29.98
N LEU A 55 6.36 -2.53 29.15
CA LEU A 55 6.22 -1.11 29.48
C LEU A 55 5.19 -0.90 30.59
N HIS A 56 4.03 -1.54 30.49
CA HIS A 56 2.94 -1.42 31.44
C HIS A 56 3.33 -1.81 32.87
N LYS A 57 4.21 -2.80 33.05
CA LYS A 57 4.76 -3.16 34.35
C LYS A 57 5.49 -2.00 35.05
N TYR A 58 6.08 -1.09 34.29
CA TYR A 58 6.78 0.10 34.83
C TYR A 58 5.86 1.30 34.97
N LEU A 59 4.80 1.41 34.13
CA LEU A 59 3.80 2.48 34.25
C LEU A 59 3.04 2.42 35.58
N PHE A 60 2.81 1.20 36.07
CA PHE A 60 2.08 0.95 37.31
C PHE A 60 2.87 -0.03 38.22
N PRO A 61 4.04 0.42 38.75
CA PRO A 61 4.81 -0.44 39.61
C PRO A 61 3.99 -0.77 40.88
N ARG A 62 3.65 -2.05 41.06
CA ARG A 62 3.17 -2.54 42.33
C ARG A 62 4.38 -2.61 43.27
N TYR A 63 4.75 -1.46 43.83
CA TYR A 63 5.80 -1.45 44.85
C TYR A 63 5.29 -2.12 46.14
N VAL A 64 5.79 -3.28 46.43
CA VAL A 64 5.68 -3.92 47.73
C VAL A 64 7.06 -3.81 48.36
N PRO A 65 7.27 -2.93 49.32
CA PRO A 65 8.55 -2.85 50.02
C PRO A 65 8.85 -4.20 50.69
N PRO A 66 10.09 -4.69 50.64
CA PRO A 66 10.49 -5.88 51.39
C PRO A 66 10.24 -5.66 52.90
N ILE A 67 9.78 -6.70 53.59
CA ILE A 67 9.57 -6.64 55.03
C ILE A 67 10.90 -6.29 55.72
N GLY A 68 10.92 -5.17 56.45
CA GLY A 68 12.12 -4.72 57.19
C GLY A 68 12.94 -3.60 56.50
N TRP A 69 12.46 -3.03 55.37
CA TRP A 69 13.12 -1.88 54.77
C TRP A 69 12.84 -0.58 55.55
N ASN A 70 13.91 0.19 55.82
CA ASN A 70 13.83 1.49 56.45
C ASN A 70 13.71 2.57 55.35
N GLU A 71 12.59 3.31 55.31
CA GLU A 71 12.28 4.33 54.27
C GLU A 71 13.32 5.46 54.24
N SER A 72 14.13 5.63 55.27
CA SER A 72 15.10 6.72 55.40
C SER A 72 16.29 6.68 54.41
N ASN A 73 16.45 5.58 53.65
CA ASN A 73 17.58 5.42 52.71
C ASN A 73 17.19 5.43 51.23
N ILE A 74 15.93 5.77 50.89
CA ILE A 74 15.48 5.77 49.46
C ILE A 74 15.71 7.13 48.85
N ASP A 75 16.59 7.21 47.87
CA ASP A 75 16.74 8.37 47.01
C ASP A 75 15.62 8.35 45.93
N TYR A 76 14.47 8.90 46.29
CA TYR A 76 13.28 8.96 45.39
C TYR A 76 13.58 9.69 44.07
N LYS A 77 14.45 10.72 44.09
CA LYS A 77 14.83 11.45 42.87
C LYS A 77 15.61 10.54 41.92
N LYS A 78 16.58 9.78 42.47
CA LYS A 78 17.36 8.83 41.69
C LYS A 78 16.52 7.68 41.14
N GLN A 79 15.55 7.21 41.93
CA GLN A 79 14.61 6.17 41.51
C GLN A 79 13.70 6.66 40.36
N TYR A 80 13.17 7.86 40.49
CA TYR A 80 12.37 8.52 39.45
C TYR A 80 13.15 8.68 38.13
N GLN A 81 14.38 9.19 38.18
CA GLN A 81 15.24 9.35 37.01
C GLN A 81 15.55 8.00 36.35
N ARG A 82 15.85 6.94 37.10
CA ARG A 82 16.00 5.58 36.57
C ARG A 82 14.72 5.08 35.90
N GLY A 83 13.57 5.39 36.48
CA GLY A 83 12.27 5.08 35.87
C GLY A 83 12.13 5.73 34.48
N LEU A 84 12.47 7.00 34.35
CA LEU A 84 12.45 7.71 33.06
C LEU A 84 13.45 7.12 32.05
N ASP A 85 14.65 6.70 32.49
CA ASP A 85 15.64 6.04 31.61
C ASP A 85 15.11 4.70 31.08
N ILE A 86 14.36 3.96 31.89
CA ILE A 86 13.70 2.72 31.46
C ILE A 86 12.61 3.02 30.43
N PHE A 87 11.78 4.03 30.67
CA PHE A 87 10.74 4.44 29.70
C PHE A 87 11.36 4.86 28.38
N GLU A 88 12.39 5.68 28.40
CA GLU A 88 13.10 6.14 27.20
C GLU A 88 13.62 4.94 26.40
N SER A 89 14.32 4.02 27.06
CA SER A 89 14.85 2.80 26.43
C SER A 89 13.73 1.91 25.83
N ARG A 90 12.59 1.78 26.51
CA ARG A 90 11.47 0.98 26.02
C ARG A 90 10.76 1.63 24.85
N LEU A 91 10.53 2.95 24.90
CA LEU A 91 9.95 3.69 23.80
C LEU A 91 10.86 3.68 22.55
N GLU A 92 12.18 3.77 22.73
CA GLU A 92 13.14 3.60 21.64
C GLU A 92 13.08 2.18 21.02
N ALA A 93 12.96 1.14 21.83
CA ALA A 93 12.76 -0.22 21.32
C ALA A 93 11.44 -0.38 20.56
N MET A 94 10.36 0.24 21.04
CA MET A 94 9.07 0.29 20.37
C MET A 94 9.16 1.05 19.02
N LYS A 95 9.85 2.20 19.00
CA LYS A 95 10.12 2.95 17.78
C LYS A 95 10.83 2.10 16.74
N LYS A 96 11.91 1.42 17.10
CA LYS A 96 12.64 0.50 16.21
C LYS A 96 11.75 -0.64 15.71
N ASN A 97 10.87 -1.18 16.55
CA ASN A 97 9.92 -2.20 16.13
C ASN A 97 8.97 -1.65 15.05
N VAL A 98 8.41 -0.45 15.24
CA VAL A 98 7.54 0.21 14.25
C VAL A 98 8.31 0.56 12.96
N GLU A 99 9.58 0.93 13.06
CA GLU A 99 10.45 1.16 11.88
C GLU A 99 10.60 -0.08 11.01
N MET A 100 10.54 -1.28 11.60
CA MET A 100 10.57 -2.56 10.88
C MET A 100 9.21 -2.97 10.31
N TRP A 101 8.13 -2.28 10.65
CA TRP A 101 6.84 -2.57 10.03
C TRP A 101 6.93 -2.35 8.52
N PRO A 102 6.21 -3.13 7.72
CA PRO A 102 6.06 -2.81 6.31
C PRO A 102 5.70 -1.33 6.21
N GLY A 103 6.40 -0.59 5.34
CA GLY A 103 6.04 0.81 5.10
C GLY A 103 4.55 0.88 4.80
N ASP A 104 3.92 2.00 5.17
CA ASP A 104 2.59 2.28 4.65
C ASP A 104 2.70 2.18 3.13
N VAL A 105 2.26 1.04 2.61
CA VAL A 105 1.94 0.93 1.19
C VAL A 105 0.91 2.03 1.03
N SER A 106 1.29 3.14 0.40
CA SER A 106 0.35 4.24 0.22
C SER A 106 -0.93 3.63 -0.37
N VAL A 107 -2.08 4.17 -0.05
CA VAL A 107 -3.35 3.69 -0.64
C VAL A 107 -3.20 3.62 -2.16
N LYS A 108 -2.33 4.47 -2.74
CA LYS A 108 -1.95 4.49 -4.15
C LYS A 108 -1.07 3.30 -4.58
N ASP A 109 -0.07 2.88 -3.76
CA ASP A 109 0.75 1.69 -4.06
C ASP A 109 -0.08 0.41 -3.95
N ASN A 110 -1.00 0.35 -2.99
CA ASN A 110 -1.99 -0.71 -2.89
C ASN A 110 -2.96 -0.71 -4.09
N ALA A 111 -3.25 0.46 -4.70
CA ALA A 111 -4.11 0.54 -5.88
C ALA A 111 -3.46 -0.12 -7.11
N VAL A 112 -2.18 0.14 -7.37
CA VAL A 112 -1.43 -0.49 -8.47
C VAL A 112 -1.40 -2.01 -8.32
N GLU A 113 -1.01 -2.51 -7.13
CA GLU A 113 -0.99 -3.95 -6.86
C GLU A 113 -2.38 -4.57 -7.00
N ARG A 114 -3.43 -3.84 -6.61
CA ARG A 114 -4.81 -4.28 -6.72
C ARG A 114 -5.24 -4.41 -8.18
N VAL A 115 -4.94 -3.42 -9.03
CA VAL A 115 -5.18 -3.49 -10.48
C VAL A 115 -4.41 -4.65 -11.10
N ILE A 116 -3.10 -4.77 -10.82
CA ILE A 116 -2.26 -5.87 -11.33
C ILE A 116 -2.84 -7.23 -10.90
N THR A 117 -3.30 -7.36 -9.66
CA THR A 117 -3.90 -8.61 -9.16
C THR A 117 -5.19 -8.97 -9.91
N ILE A 118 -6.07 -7.99 -10.16
CA ILE A 118 -7.31 -8.17 -10.93
C ILE A 118 -6.95 -8.66 -12.35
N LEU A 119 -6.05 -7.96 -13.02
CA LEU A 119 -5.66 -8.25 -14.39
C LEU A 119 -4.96 -9.61 -14.52
N SER A 120 -4.06 -9.95 -13.60
CA SER A 120 -3.36 -11.25 -13.58
C SER A 120 -4.32 -12.43 -13.37
N ARG A 121 -5.44 -12.21 -12.70
CA ARG A 121 -6.47 -13.24 -12.46
C ARG A 121 -7.57 -13.26 -13.51
N PHE A 122 -7.55 -12.32 -14.46
CA PHE A 122 -8.60 -12.15 -15.46
C PHE A 122 -8.91 -13.44 -16.25
N HIS A 123 -7.90 -14.19 -16.68
CA HIS A 123 -8.14 -15.43 -17.43
C HIS A 123 -8.92 -16.49 -16.62
N ARG A 124 -8.67 -16.58 -15.30
CA ARG A 124 -9.43 -17.49 -14.41
C ARG A 124 -10.89 -17.05 -14.31
N PHE A 125 -11.12 -15.75 -14.20
CA PHE A 125 -12.46 -15.17 -14.21
C PHE A 125 -13.18 -15.43 -15.54
N ALA A 126 -12.51 -15.18 -16.67
CA ALA A 126 -13.07 -15.45 -18.00
C ALA A 126 -13.42 -16.92 -18.19
N LYS A 127 -12.57 -17.85 -17.73
CA LYS A 127 -12.87 -19.29 -17.74
C LYS A 127 -14.13 -19.63 -16.92
N GLN A 128 -14.34 -19.00 -15.77
CA GLN A 128 -15.53 -19.24 -14.96
C GLN A 128 -16.81 -18.82 -15.70
N LEU A 129 -16.78 -17.75 -16.47
CA LEU A 129 -17.92 -17.28 -17.26
C LEU A 129 -18.26 -18.23 -18.43
N ASN A 130 -17.31 -19.03 -18.89
CA ASN A 130 -17.56 -20.08 -19.88
C ASN A 130 -18.27 -21.30 -19.27
N HIS A 131 -18.18 -21.51 -17.94
CA HIS A 131 -18.81 -22.63 -17.25
C HIS A 131 -20.03 -22.15 -16.45
N ARG A 132 -21.16 -22.02 -17.13
CA ARG A 132 -22.40 -21.55 -16.52
C ARG A 132 -23.31 -22.71 -16.14
N HIS A 133 -24.07 -22.55 -15.05
CA HIS A 133 -25.05 -23.54 -14.59
C HIS A 133 -26.17 -23.75 -15.63
N ASP A 134 -26.78 -24.94 -15.64
CA ASP A 134 -27.98 -25.27 -16.40
C ASP A 134 -27.80 -25.11 -17.93
N ASN A 135 -26.63 -25.40 -18.46
CA ASN A 135 -26.31 -25.30 -19.90
C ASN A 135 -26.62 -23.90 -20.49
N ARG A 136 -26.57 -22.87 -19.69
CA ARG A 136 -26.69 -21.48 -20.17
C ARG A 136 -25.56 -21.16 -21.13
N GLU A 137 -25.85 -20.31 -22.11
CA GLU A 137 -24.88 -19.89 -23.09
C GLU A 137 -23.61 -19.31 -22.42
N ALA A 138 -22.43 -19.81 -22.84
CA ALA A 138 -21.15 -19.35 -22.34
C ALA A 138 -20.88 -17.91 -22.75
N PHE A 139 -20.27 -17.11 -21.88
CA PHE A 139 -19.75 -15.81 -22.26
C PHE A 139 -18.39 -15.99 -22.95
N VAL A 140 -18.36 -15.81 -24.26
CA VAL A 140 -17.13 -15.96 -25.07
C VAL A 140 -16.55 -14.59 -25.38
N ILE A 141 -15.29 -14.36 -25.00
CA ILE A 141 -14.54 -13.14 -25.32
C ILE A 141 -14.12 -13.21 -26.80
N LYS A 142 -14.75 -12.41 -27.63
CA LYS A 142 -14.52 -12.39 -29.09
C LYS A 142 -13.43 -11.40 -29.47
N ASP A 143 -13.50 -10.20 -28.93
CA ASP A 143 -12.61 -9.08 -29.26
C ASP A 143 -12.10 -8.32 -28.03
N GLU A 144 -11.47 -7.19 -28.28
CA GLU A 144 -10.90 -6.31 -27.24
C GLU A 144 -12.00 -5.62 -26.42
N TYR A 145 -13.15 -5.30 -27.03
CA TYR A 145 -14.25 -4.65 -26.33
C TYR A 145 -14.86 -5.56 -25.25
N ASP A 146 -15.00 -6.86 -25.52
CA ASP A 146 -15.43 -7.82 -24.50
C ASP A 146 -14.46 -7.85 -23.28
N VAL A 147 -13.15 -7.71 -23.53
CA VAL A 147 -12.15 -7.62 -22.48
C VAL A 147 -12.31 -6.31 -21.68
N GLN A 148 -12.50 -5.20 -22.39
CA GLN A 148 -12.70 -3.87 -21.77
C GLN A 148 -13.95 -3.87 -20.88
N ASP A 149 -15.08 -4.38 -21.35
CA ASP A 149 -16.32 -4.46 -20.58
C ASP A 149 -16.15 -5.23 -19.29
N LEU A 150 -15.51 -6.39 -19.35
CA LEU A 150 -15.27 -7.24 -18.19
C LEU A 150 -14.28 -6.61 -17.23
N VAL A 151 -13.19 -6.02 -17.71
CA VAL A 151 -12.20 -5.32 -16.87
C VAL A 151 -12.85 -4.11 -16.21
N HIS A 152 -13.67 -3.33 -16.93
CA HIS A 152 -14.41 -2.20 -16.38
C HIS A 152 -15.29 -2.62 -15.19
N ALA A 153 -16.05 -3.69 -15.36
CA ALA A 153 -16.89 -4.22 -14.29
C ALA A 153 -16.07 -4.65 -13.06
N LEU A 154 -14.93 -5.31 -13.28
CA LEU A 154 -14.02 -5.73 -12.21
C LEU A 154 -13.37 -4.55 -11.49
N LEU A 155 -12.94 -3.52 -12.23
CA LEU A 155 -12.35 -2.32 -11.64
C LEU A 155 -13.36 -1.56 -10.77
N LYS A 156 -14.62 -1.46 -11.21
CA LYS A 156 -15.71 -0.83 -10.43
C LYS A 156 -16.06 -1.52 -9.12
N LEU A 157 -15.66 -2.77 -8.93
CA LEU A 157 -15.78 -3.44 -7.63
C LEU A 157 -14.77 -2.93 -6.59
N HIS A 158 -13.71 -2.26 -7.03
CA HIS A 158 -12.56 -1.90 -6.20
C HIS A 158 -12.24 -0.40 -6.18
N PHE A 159 -12.77 0.37 -7.12
CA PHE A 159 -12.48 1.78 -7.31
C PHE A 159 -13.75 2.57 -7.62
N ASP A 160 -13.90 3.74 -6.99
CA ASP A 160 -15.11 4.55 -7.10
C ASP A 160 -15.16 5.40 -8.38
N ASP A 161 -14.02 5.99 -8.82
CA ASP A 161 -13.94 6.82 -10.04
C ASP A 161 -13.13 6.12 -11.14
N VAL A 162 -13.78 5.19 -11.84
CA VAL A 162 -13.23 4.53 -13.04
C VAL A 162 -13.89 5.13 -14.28
N ARG A 163 -13.11 5.84 -15.09
CA ARG A 163 -13.57 6.49 -16.32
C ARG A 163 -13.15 5.68 -17.54
N ALA A 164 -14.13 5.25 -18.32
CA ALA A 164 -13.91 4.62 -19.61
C ALA A 164 -13.89 5.66 -20.73
N GLU A 165 -13.10 5.39 -21.77
CA GLU A 165 -13.00 6.22 -22.98
C GLU A 165 -12.66 7.70 -22.71
N ASP A 166 -11.81 7.98 -21.72
CA ASP A 166 -11.40 9.35 -21.41
C ASP A 166 -10.60 9.94 -22.60
N PRO A 167 -10.88 11.18 -23.05
CA PRO A 167 -10.16 11.77 -24.16
C PRO A 167 -8.67 11.90 -23.86
N ALA A 168 -7.83 11.26 -24.66
CA ALA A 168 -6.39 11.48 -24.60
C ALA A 168 -6.00 12.82 -25.23
N PRO A 169 -4.89 13.46 -24.82
CA PRO A 169 -4.38 14.65 -25.49
C PRO A 169 -4.17 14.41 -26.98
N ILE A 170 -4.59 15.37 -27.81
CA ILE A 170 -4.43 15.28 -29.25
C ILE A 170 -2.95 15.29 -29.60
N CYS A 171 -2.45 14.18 -30.14
CA CYS A 171 -1.08 14.06 -30.61
C CYS A 171 -1.09 13.88 -32.14
N ALA A 172 -0.40 14.75 -32.88
CA ALA A 172 -0.29 14.71 -34.34
C ALA A 172 -1.64 14.65 -35.09
N GLY A 173 -2.70 15.27 -34.55
CA GLY A 173 -4.01 15.36 -35.23
C GLY A 173 -4.92 14.14 -35.10
N ALA A 174 -4.47 13.07 -34.40
CA ALA A 174 -5.31 11.92 -34.11
C ALA A 174 -5.91 12.05 -32.72
N SER A 175 -7.25 12.01 -32.62
CA SER A 175 -7.93 11.83 -31.35
C SER A 175 -7.87 10.34 -30.98
N SER A 176 -7.39 10.01 -29.80
CA SER A 176 -7.50 8.67 -29.28
C SER A 176 -8.16 8.72 -27.90
N ARG A 177 -8.74 7.62 -27.51
CA ARG A 177 -9.35 7.46 -26.20
C ARG A 177 -8.48 6.53 -25.37
N ILE A 178 -8.45 6.79 -24.08
CA ILE A 178 -7.81 5.96 -23.08
C ILE A 178 -8.85 4.94 -22.64
N ASP A 179 -8.50 3.66 -22.56
CA ASP A 179 -9.49 2.67 -22.17
C ASP A 179 -10.02 2.93 -20.77
N PHE A 180 -9.13 3.10 -19.76
CA PHE A 180 -9.56 3.43 -18.39
C PHE A 180 -8.62 4.39 -17.70
N VAL A 181 -9.21 5.34 -16.95
CA VAL A 181 -8.50 6.24 -16.05
C VAL A 181 -9.08 6.09 -14.64
N LEU A 182 -8.24 5.68 -13.69
CA LEU A 182 -8.52 5.72 -12.26
C LEU A 182 -7.98 7.07 -11.75
N LYS A 183 -8.85 8.07 -11.71
CA LYS A 183 -8.45 9.47 -11.56
C LYS A 183 -7.84 9.78 -10.20
N GLU A 184 -8.42 9.26 -9.14
CA GLU A 184 -7.94 9.48 -7.77
C GLU A 184 -6.56 8.85 -7.55
N GLU A 185 -6.31 7.70 -8.14
CA GLU A 185 -5.06 6.95 -8.05
C GLU A 185 -4.00 7.45 -9.04
N SER A 186 -4.41 8.21 -10.07
CA SER A 186 -3.56 8.64 -11.18
C SER A 186 -3.01 7.45 -11.99
N ILE A 187 -3.82 6.40 -12.17
CA ILE A 187 -3.51 5.20 -12.92
C ILE A 187 -4.26 5.23 -14.25
N VAL A 188 -3.56 4.94 -15.33
CA VAL A 188 -4.13 4.65 -16.65
C VAL A 188 -3.99 3.16 -16.92
N VAL A 189 -5.05 2.55 -17.43
CA VAL A 189 -5.04 1.15 -17.89
C VAL A 189 -5.38 1.12 -19.36
N GLU A 190 -4.51 0.53 -20.16
CA GLU A 190 -4.68 0.29 -21.58
C GLU A 190 -4.78 -1.20 -21.84
N ILE A 191 -5.74 -1.61 -22.66
CA ILE A 191 -6.07 -3.01 -22.91
C ILE A 191 -5.74 -3.37 -24.36
N LYS A 192 -5.14 -4.53 -24.53
CA LYS A 192 -4.95 -5.15 -25.84
C LYS A 192 -5.35 -6.62 -25.79
N LYS A 193 -6.06 -7.08 -26.81
CA LYS A 193 -6.31 -8.50 -27.01
C LYS A 193 -5.53 -8.98 -28.23
N THR A 194 -4.72 -10.03 -28.04
CA THR A 194 -3.98 -10.63 -29.15
C THR A 194 -4.90 -11.29 -30.17
N ARG A 195 -4.44 -11.34 -31.39
CA ARG A 195 -5.09 -11.99 -32.54
C ARG A 195 -4.03 -12.40 -33.56
N LYS A 196 -4.39 -13.19 -34.57
CA LYS A 196 -3.45 -13.68 -35.60
C LYS A 196 -2.64 -12.58 -36.29
N THR A 197 -3.21 -11.40 -36.42
CA THR A 197 -2.59 -10.23 -37.08
C THR A 197 -1.98 -9.22 -36.10
N LEU A 198 -2.08 -9.46 -34.78
CA LEU A 198 -1.56 -8.59 -33.73
C LEU A 198 -0.76 -9.46 -32.75
N LYS A 199 0.55 -9.55 -32.99
CA LYS A 199 1.50 -10.37 -32.24
C LYS A 199 2.59 -9.51 -31.63
N ASP A 200 3.69 -10.12 -31.17
CA ASP A 200 4.80 -9.48 -30.45
C ASP A 200 5.21 -8.11 -31.02
N ARG A 201 5.55 -8.03 -32.30
CA ARG A 201 6.09 -6.83 -32.93
C ARG A 201 5.04 -5.73 -33.08
N GLU A 202 3.87 -6.10 -33.54
CA GLU A 202 2.77 -5.18 -33.78
C GLU A 202 2.28 -4.59 -32.46
N ILE A 203 2.07 -5.45 -31.43
CA ILE A 203 1.70 -5.01 -30.09
C ILE A 203 2.78 -4.08 -29.51
N GLY A 204 4.05 -4.46 -29.57
CA GLY A 204 5.15 -3.64 -29.08
C GLY A 204 5.15 -2.22 -29.70
N ASN A 205 4.94 -2.09 -31.01
CA ASN A 205 4.87 -0.81 -31.71
C ASN A 205 3.66 0.04 -31.28
N GLU A 206 2.48 -0.59 -31.13
CA GLU A 206 1.28 0.10 -30.66
C GLU A 206 1.50 0.65 -29.25
N LEU A 207 2.00 -0.18 -28.33
CA LEU A 207 2.21 0.20 -26.94
C LEU A 207 3.30 1.28 -26.77
N ILE A 208 4.37 1.26 -27.56
CA ILE A 208 5.39 2.34 -27.58
C ILE A 208 4.75 3.67 -28.04
N THR A 209 3.83 3.61 -28.97
CA THR A 209 3.10 4.80 -29.43
C THR A 209 2.18 5.34 -28.33
N ASP A 210 1.51 4.44 -27.62
CA ASP A 210 0.64 4.78 -26.48
C ASP A 210 1.44 5.37 -25.31
N ILE A 211 2.63 4.84 -25.00
CA ILE A 211 3.52 5.43 -23.98
C ILE A 211 3.83 6.90 -24.28
N LYS A 212 4.20 7.21 -25.54
CA LYS A 212 4.50 8.61 -25.95
C LYS A 212 3.29 9.52 -25.77
N ARG A 213 2.10 9.01 -26.04
CA ARG A 213 0.83 9.72 -25.91
C ARG A 213 0.48 9.98 -24.43
N TYR A 214 0.63 8.99 -23.57
CA TYR A 214 0.27 9.10 -22.15
C TYR A 214 1.27 9.89 -21.32
N LYS A 215 2.52 10.03 -21.75
CA LYS A 215 3.49 10.96 -21.13
C LYS A 215 3.00 12.41 -21.08
N SER A 216 2.17 12.82 -22.01
CA SER A 216 1.58 14.17 -22.04
C SER A 216 0.25 14.29 -21.27
N HIS A 217 -0.24 13.22 -20.66
CA HIS A 217 -1.50 13.24 -19.93
C HIS A 217 -1.28 13.61 -18.47
N ASN A 218 -1.85 14.74 -18.02
CA ASN A 218 -1.62 15.32 -16.70
C ASN A 218 -2.00 14.41 -15.51
N ASN A 219 -2.85 13.42 -15.72
CA ASN A 219 -3.33 12.50 -14.68
C ASN A 219 -2.69 11.11 -14.73
N CYS A 220 -1.66 10.89 -15.57
CA CYS A 220 -0.98 9.61 -15.69
C CYS A 220 0.34 9.64 -14.91
N LYS A 221 0.38 9.03 -13.73
CA LYS A 221 1.61 8.73 -12.99
C LYS A 221 2.03 7.28 -13.16
N VAL A 222 1.06 6.42 -13.37
CA VAL A 222 1.24 4.98 -13.57
C VAL A 222 0.45 4.57 -14.80
N LEU A 223 1.10 3.87 -15.71
CA LEU A 223 0.50 3.27 -16.89
C LEU A 223 0.58 1.74 -16.77
N ILE A 224 -0.56 1.09 -16.85
CA ILE A 224 -0.66 -0.36 -16.80
C ILE A 224 -1.18 -0.86 -18.15
N PHE A 225 -0.34 -1.60 -18.86
CA PHE A 225 -0.76 -2.32 -20.07
C PHE A 225 -1.29 -3.69 -19.68
N PHE A 226 -2.49 -3.99 -20.11
CA PHE A 226 -3.08 -5.31 -19.98
C PHE A 226 -3.19 -5.98 -21.35
N ILE A 227 -2.46 -7.08 -21.52
CA ILE A 227 -2.46 -7.86 -22.74
C ILE A 227 -3.12 -9.21 -22.48
N TYR A 228 -4.30 -9.41 -23.07
CA TYR A 228 -5.00 -10.68 -23.00
C TYR A 228 -4.61 -11.54 -24.19
N ASP A 229 -3.85 -12.62 -23.90
CA ASP A 229 -3.28 -13.54 -24.91
C ASP A 229 -3.77 -14.98 -24.72
N PRO A 230 -5.10 -15.25 -24.87
CA PRO A 230 -5.65 -16.58 -24.59
C PRO A 230 -5.13 -17.67 -25.52
N ASP A 231 -4.67 -17.30 -26.71
CA ASP A 231 -4.24 -18.21 -27.77
C ASP A 231 -2.71 -18.34 -27.84
N GLY A 232 -1.94 -17.62 -27.01
CA GLY A 232 -0.48 -17.71 -26.94
C GLY A 232 0.24 -17.16 -28.19
N TYR A 233 -0.20 -16.00 -28.71
CA TYR A 233 0.45 -15.38 -29.87
C TYR A 233 1.72 -14.61 -29.52
N ILE A 234 1.97 -14.32 -28.22
CA ILE A 234 3.19 -13.69 -27.75
C ILE A 234 4.26 -14.73 -27.49
N SER A 235 5.31 -14.72 -28.29
CA SER A 235 6.38 -15.72 -28.23
C SER A 235 7.35 -15.51 -27.06
N ASN A 236 7.59 -14.23 -26.65
CA ASN A 236 8.50 -13.87 -25.57
C ASN A 236 7.88 -12.83 -24.62
N PRO A 237 6.94 -13.25 -23.74
CA PRO A 237 6.29 -12.36 -22.80
C PRO A 237 7.28 -11.61 -21.88
N THR A 238 8.27 -12.31 -21.36
CA THR A 238 9.28 -11.72 -20.44
C THR A 238 10.10 -10.62 -21.11
N GLY A 239 10.52 -10.85 -22.37
CA GLY A 239 11.25 -9.84 -23.15
C GLY A 239 10.38 -8.60 -23.41
N LEU A 240 9.16 -8.81 -23.87
CA LEU A 240 8.21 -7.73 -24.14
C LEU A 240 7.91 -6.88 -22.90
N ILE A 241 7.70 -7.51 -21.73
CA ILE A 241 7.49 -6.81 -20.45
C ILE A 241 8.70 -5.94 -20.14
N LYS A 242 9.90 -6.50 -20.14
CA LYS A 242 11.14 -5.80 -19.81
C LYS A 242 11.39 -4.61 -20.73
N ASP A 243 11.19 -4.80 -22.03
CA ASP A 243 11.41 -3.75 -23.03
C ASP A 243 10.44 -2.58 -22.86
N LEU A 244 9.17 -2.85 -22.57
CA LEU A 244 8.16 -1.81 -22.38
C LEU A 244 8.32 -1.09 -21.02
N GLU A 245 8.59 -1.80 -19.94
CA GLU A 245 8.75 -1.19 -18.62
C GLU A 245 9.98 -0.29 -18.53
N SER A 246 10.97 -0.50 -19.41
CA SER A 246 12.17 0.34 -19.50
C SER A 246 12.01 1.61 -20.35
N GLN A 247 10.84 1.86 -20.98
CA GLN A 247 10.65 2.96 -21.96
C GLN A 247 10.48 4.35 -21.32
N SER A 248 10.33 4.47 -20.02
CA SER A 248 10.07 5.76 -19.40
C SER A 248 10.62 5.86 -17.98
N ASP A 249 11.26 7.01 -17.71
CA ASP A 249 11.65 7.43 -16.36
C ASP A 249 10.61 8.36 -15.72
N ASP A 250 9.73 9.00 -16.54
CA ASP A 250 8.78 10.01 -16.09
C ASP A 250 7.48 9.40 -15.53
N ILE A 251 7.03 8.29 -16.11
CA ILE A 251 5.85 7.54 -15.66
C ILE A 251 6.22 6.09 -15.39
N LYS A 252 5.64 5.53 -14.34
CA LYS A 252 5.88 4.14 -13.99
C LYS A 252 5.01 3.23 -14.85
N ILE A 253 5.65 2.34 -15.60
CA ILE A 253 4.97 1.42 -16.53
C ILE A 253 4.96 0.02 -15.94
N TYR A 254 3.82 -0.65 -16.03
CA TYR A 254 3.64 -2.06 -15.73
C TYR A 254 2.98 -2.76 -16.90
N VAL A 255 3.39 -3.99 -17.17
CA VAL A 255 2.80 -4.81 -18.22
C VAL A 255 2.30 -6.12 -17.63
N VAL A 256 1.02 -6.40 -17.82
CA VAL A 256 0.38 -7.64 -17.38
C VAL A 256 -0.07 -8.43 -18.60
N ILE A 257 0.51 -9.61 -18.80
CA ILE A 257 0.14 -10.54 -19.88
C ILE A 257 -0.53 -11.75 -19.25
N THR A 258 -1.72 -12.13 -19.72
CA THR A 258 -2.43 -13.30 -19.18
C THR A 258 -3.21 -14.03 -20.29
N PRO A 259 -3.28 -15.39 -20.24
CA PRO A 259 -2.58 -16.29 -19.32
C PRO A 259 -1.07 -16.32 -19.54
N GLN A 260 -0.35 -16.70 -18.49
CA GLN A 260 1.06 -17.10 -18.55
C GLN A 260 1.17 -18.55 -18.18
#